data_4f1477966959011d1a384a79cb0e93ba
#
_entry.id   4f1477966959011d1a384a79cb0e93ba
#
_cell.length_a   1.000
_cell.length_b   1.000
_cell.length_c   1.000
_cell.angle_alpha   90.00
_cell.angle_beta   90.00
_cell.angle_gamma   90.00
#
_symmetry.space_group_name_H-M   'P 1'
#
loop_
_entity.id
_entity.type
_entity.pdbx_description
1 polymer ?
#
loop_
_entity_poly.entity_id
_entity_poly.type
_entity_poly.pdbx_seq_one_letter_code
_entity_poly.pdbx_strand_id
1 'polypeptide(L)'
;PGSLVVVVLAGFDFLAIRGGLGASVANVSKVYFSPVPFLNHAATNPVFSFLSSLGDRADYAGEYPFFDEETRAAKFDALRGNGPAAGPTERVLDTLRPNVVIVILESFARTVMDAEVDGEPVMPNMQRLKREGVWFENFFANSFRTDRGEVAILSGFPAQTRMSIMKLPAKSRNLPSVARSLAGEGYK
;
A
#
# COMPACT_ATOMS: atom_id res chain seq x y z
N PRO A 1 -41.40 23.32 18.07
CA PRO A 1 -41.27 23.36 16.59
C PRO A 1 -39.85 23.72 16.13
N GLY A 2 -39.19 24.72 16.74
CA GLY A 2 -37.86 25.20 16.37
C GLY A 2 -36.74 24.15 16.51
N SER A 3 -36.76 23.40 17.61
CA SER A 3 -35.73 22.35 17.87
C SER A 3 -35.74 21.25 16.82
N LEU A 4 -36.92 20.87 16.30
CA LEU A 4 -37.00 19.83 15.22
C LEU A 4 -36.39 20.35 13.93
N VAL A 5 -36.61 21.62 13.60
CA VAL A 5 -36.04 22.25 12.40
C VAL A 5 -34.51 22.27 12.49
N VAL A 6 -33.96 22.64 13.65
CA VAL A 6 -32.49 22.63 13.86
C VAL A 6 -31.91 21.24 13.72
N VAL A 7 -32.55 20.20 14.26
CA VAL A 7 -32.06 18.81 14.11
C VAL A 7 -32.09 18.35 12.65
N VAL A 8 -33.15 18.70 11.91
CA VAL A 8 -33.25 18.37 10.48
C VAL A 8 -32.17 19.08 9.67
N LEU A 9 -31.96 20.38 9.91
CA LEU A 9 -30.90 21.13 9.22
C LEU A 9 -29.51 20.58 9.55
N ALA A 10 -29.23 20.27 10.81
CA ALA A 10 -27.95 19.63 11.20
C ALA A 10 -27.75 18.26 10.52
N GLY A 11 -28.84 17.50 10.33
CA GLY A 11 -28.79 16.26 9.56
C GLY A 11 -28.43 16.48 8.09
N PHE A 12 -29.00 17.50 7.44
CA PHE A 12 -28.63 17.87 6.07
C PHE A 12 -27.20 18.38 5.97
N ASP A 13 -26.75 19.21 6.89
CA ASP A 13 -25.36 19.67 6.95
C ASP A 13 -24.40 18.51 7.12
N PHE A 14 -24.70 17.56 8.00
CA PHE A 14 -23.91 16.34 8.16
C PHE A 14 -23.83 15.54 6.85
N LEU A 15 -24.93 15.35 6.14
CA LEU A 15 -24.94 14.65 4.86
C LEU A 15 -24.15 15.39 3.78
N ALA A 16 -24.22 16.72 3.76
CA ALA A 16 -23.42 17.54 2.83
C ALA A 16 -21.92 17.42 3.12
N ILE A 17 -21.51 17.50 4.39
CA ILE A 17 -20.12 17.31 4.83
C ILE A 17 -19.64 15.89 4.51
N ARG A 18 -20.47 14.89 4.75
CA ARG A 18 -20.17 13.49 4.46
C ARG A 18 -20.03 13.21 2.95
N GLY A 19 -20.65 14.01 2.09
CA GLY A 19 -20.64 13.85 0.64
C GLY A 19 -21.72 12.90 0.11
N GLY A 20 -22.86 12.78 0.83
CA GLY A 20 -24.03 12.02 0.44
C GLY A 20 -24.29 10.73 1.23
N LEU A 21 -25.23 9.92 0.73
CA LEU A 21 -25.66 8.66 1.38
C LEU A 21 -24.84 7.44 0.99
N GLY A 22 -23.87 7.58 0.10
CA GLY A 22 -23.03 6.48 -0.37
C GLY A 22 -22.12 5.89 0.72
N ALA A 23 -21.63 4.68 0.48
CA ALA A 23 -20.68 4.01 1.39
C ALA A 23 -19.34 4.77 1.53
N SER A 24 -18.95 5.51 0.50
CA SER A 24 -17.71 6.30 0.48
C SER A 24 -17.95 7.70 1.03
N VAL A 25 -17.20 8.05 2.07
CA VAL A 25 -17.18 9.39 2.65
C VAL A 25 -16.48 10.39 1.71
N ALA A 26 -16.83 11.67 1.79
CA ALA A 26 -16.12 12.72 1.06
C ALA A 26 -14.65 12.75 1.48
N ASN A 27 -13.76 12.79 0.50
CA ASN A 27 -12.34 12.99 0.69
C ASN A 27 -11.81 13.97 -0.36
N VAL A 28 -10.58 14.43 -0.17
CA VAL A 28 -9.96 15.44 -1.04
C VAL A 28 -9.92 14.99 -2.51
N SER A 29 -9.76 13.70 -2.77
CA SER A 29 -9.64 13.17 -4.12
C SER A 29 -10.98 13.07 -4.89
N LYS A 30 -12.12 13.20 -4.24
CA LYS A 30 -13.43 13.19 -4.93
C LYS A 30 -13.62 14.31 -5.95
N VAL A 31 -12.87 15.39 -5.82
CA VAL A 31 -12.90 16.52 -6.75
C VAL A 31 -11.91 16.36 -7.91
N TYR A 32 -11.14 15.26 -7.93
CA TYR A 32 -10.17 15.00 -9.01
C TYR A 32 -10.89 14.56 -10.28
N PHE A 33 -10.81 15.37 -11.32
CA PHE A 33 -11.53 15.20 -12.58
C PHE A 33 -10.61 15.21 -13.81
N SER A 34 -9.33 15.56 -13.64
CA SER A 34 -8.41 15.81 -14.74
C SER A 34 -7.14 14.95 -14.61
N PRO A 35 -6.54 14.52 -15.72
CA PRO A 35 -5.20 13.96 -15.70
C PRO A 35 -4.10 15.00 -15.37
N VAL A 36 -4.43 16.30 -15.38
CA VAL A 36 -3.51 17.36 -15.01
C VAL A 36 -3.61 17.62 -13.51
N PRO A 37 -2.57 17.32 -12.71
CA PRO A 37 -2.61 17.45 -11.24
C PRO A 37 -2.96 18.86 -10.75
N PHE A 38 -2.49 19.89 -11.45
CA PHE A 38 -2.75 21.28 -11.10
C PHE A 38 -4.26 21.59 -11.06
N LEU A 39 -5.03 21.10 -12.04
CA LEU A 39 -6.48 21.34 -12.09
C LEU A 39 -7.21 20.65 -10.94
N ASN A 40 -6.76 19.47 -10.55
CA ASN A 40 -7.31 18.74 -9.41
C ASN A 40 -7.03 19.46 -8.09
N HIS A 41 -5.81 19.97 -7.93
CA HIS A 41 -5.46 20.79 -6.75
C HIS A 41 -6.24 22.10 -6.70
N ALA A 42 -6.42 22.77 -7.85
CA ALA A 42 -7.21 23.99 -7.94
C ALA A 42 -8.70 23.78 -7.60
N ALA A 43 -9.25 22.60 -7.90
CA ALA A 43 -10.62 22.22 -7.56
C ALA A 43 -10.81 21.84 -6.07
N THR A 44 -9.73 21.59 -5.35
CA THR A 44 -9.80 21.16 -3.95
C THR A 44 -10.17 22.33 -3.03
N ASN A 45 -11.22 22.14 -2.21
CA ASN A 45 -11.57 23.13 -1.20
C ASN A 45 -10.46 23.23 -0.13
N PRO A 46 -9.80 24.41 0.03
CA PRO A 46 -8.65 24.53 0.91
C PRO A 46 -9.02 24.38 2.40
N VAL A 47 -10.22 24.81 2.80
CA VAL A 47 -10.70 24.69 4.19
C VAL A 47 -10.96 23.21 4.52
N PHE A 48 -11.63 22.50 3.62
CA PHE A 48 -11.86 21.06 3.81
C PHE A 48 -10.54 20.28 3.86
N SER A 49 -9.62 20.57 2.95
CA SER A 49 -8.30 19.92 2.91
C SER A 49 -7.49 20.20 4.19
N PHE A 50 -7.50 21.44 4.66
CA PHE A 50 -6.82 21.82 5.90
C PHE A 50 -7.42 21.09 7.12
N LEU A 51 -8.74 21.12 7.29
CA LEU A 51 -9.41 20.45 8.41
C LEU A 51 -9.20 18.93 8.37
N SER A 52 -9.27 18.31 7.19
CA SER A 52 -8.97 16.89 7.02
C SER A 52 -7.55 16.56 7.45
N SER A 53 -6.57 17.41 7.13
CA SER A 53 -5.17 17.19 7.48
C SER A 53 -4.89 17.27 8.99
N LEU A 54 -5.70 17.99 9.73
CA LEU A 54 -5.57 18.07 11.21
C LEU A 54 -5.96 16.75 11.89
N GLY A 55 -6.90 16.00 11.31
CA GLY A 55 -7.32 14.68 11.80
C GLY A 55 -6.35 13.54 11.47
N ASP A 56 -5.48 13.75 10.49
CA ASP A 56 -4.55 12.70 9.99
C ASP A 56 -3.24 12.58 10.80
N ARG A 57 -3.15 13.19 11.97
CA ARG A 57 -2.00 13.05 12.86
C ARG A 57 -2.06 11.70 13.59
N ALA A 58 -1.44 10.68 13.01
CA ALA A 58 -1.28 9.40 13.69
C ALA A 58 0.05 9.37 14.46
N ASP A 59 -0.04 9.23 15.77
CA ASP A 59 1.09 8.84 16.61
C ASP A 59 1.18 7.32 16.67
N TYR A 60 1.92 6.73 15.75
CA TYR A 60 2.07 5.28 15.66
C TYR A 60 2.80 4.67 16.87
N ALA A 61 3.65 5.42 17.53
CA ALA A 61 4.39 4.95 18.69
C ALA A 61 3.47 4.74 19.90
N GLY A 62 2.49 5.63 20.07
CA GLY A 62 1.50 5.53 21.15
C GLY A 62 0.30 4.65 20.83
N GLU A 63 0.00 4.41 19.54
CA GLU A 63 -1.21 3.72 19.11
C GLU A 63 -1.13 2.19 19.25
N TYR A 64 0.07 1.61 19.12
CA TYR A 64 0.27 0.17 19.13
C TYR A 64 1.44 -0.25 20.04
N PRO A 65 1.38 0.02 21.35
CA PRO A 65 2.45 -0.32 22.28
C PRO A 65 2.38 -1.81 22.72
N PHE A 66 2.41 -2.75 21.75
CA PHE A 66 2.30 -4.19 22.05
C PHE A 66 3.54 -4.76 22.71
N PHE A 67 4.69 -4.15 22.51
CA PHE A 67 5.98 -4.60 23.03
C PHE A 67 6.78 -3.40 23.55
N ASP A 68 7.58 -3.63 24.58
CA ASP A 68 8.64 -2.68 24.96
C ASP A 68 9.68 -2.55 23.84
N GLU A 69 10.51 -1.52 23.92
CA GLU A 69 11.49 -1.16 22.87
C GLU A 69 12.47 -2.30 22.58
N GLU A 70 12.98 -2.97 23.63
CA GLU A 70 13.98 -4.04 23.50
C GLU A 70 13.36 -5.27 22.82
N THR A 71 12.19 -5.70 23.29
CA THR A 71 11.44 -6.83 22.68
C THR A 71 11.08 -6.53 21.23
N ARG A 72 10.67 -5.30 20.92
CA ARG A 72 10.33 -4.86 19.57
C ARG A 72 11.52 -4.92 18.63
N ALA A 73 12.69 -4.40 19.07
CA ALA A 73 13.91 -4.43 18.31
C ALA A 73 14.36 -5.87 18.04
N ALA A 74 14.37 -6.73 19.06
CA ALA A 74 14.76 -8.12 18.92
C ALA A 74 13.84 -8.90 17.95
N LYS A 75 12.52 -8.70 18.04
CA LYS A 75 11.56 -9.31 17.11
C LYS A 75 11.73 -8.81 15.68
N PHE A 76 11.98 -7.51 15.51
CA PHE A 76 12.20 -6.92 14.20
C PHE A 76 13.48 -7.47 13.54
N ASP A 77 14.58 -7.58 14.29
CA ASP A 77 15.83 -8.14 13.81
C ASP A 77 15.70 -9.62 13.45
N ALA A 78 14.95 -10.38 14.23
CA ALA A 78 14.63 -11.78 13.92
C ALA A 78 13.83 -11.91 12.61
N LEU A 79 12.86 -11.03 12.39
CA LEU A 79 12.04 -11.00 11.15
C LEU A 79 12.84 -10.57 9.92
N ARG A 80 13.83 -9.72 10.08
CA ARG A 80 14.73 -9.29 8.98
C ARG A 80 15.70 -10.37 8.52
N GLY A 81 15.76 -11.51 9.21
CA GLY A 81 16.65 -12.59 8.83
C GLY A 81 18.13 -12.26 9.04
N ASN A 82 18.46 -11.38 9.99
CA ASN A 82 19.83 -11.09 10.40
C ASN A 82 20.50 -12.27 11.14
N GLY A 83 19.81 -13.40 11.22
CA GLY A 83 20.37 -14.67 11.66
C GLY A 83 21.26 -15.32 10.58
N PRO A 84 22.09 -16.29 10.94
CA PRO A 84 22.89 -17.04 9.97
C PRO A 84 21.92 -17.67 8.94
N ALA A 85 22.26 -17.53 7.65
CA ALA A 85 21.48 -18.10 6.57
C ALA A 85 21.29 -19.61 6.83
N ALA A 86 20.06 -20.02 7.02
CA ALA A 86 19.73 -21.42 7.29
C ALA A 86 19.79 -22.21 5.97
N GLY A 87 20.92 -22.81 5.68
CA GLY A 87 21.09 -23.73 4.55
C GLY A 87 21.93 -23.21 3.39
N PRO A 88 22.21 -24.06 2.40
CA PRO A 88 22.97 -23.69 1.22
C PRO A 88 22.16 -22.71 0.37
N THR A 89 22.81 -21.63 -0.08
CA THR A 89 22.21 -20.65 -1.00
C THR A 89 22.14 -21.30 -2.39
N GLU A 90 20.93 -21.54 -2.90
CA GLU A 90 20.75 -21.98 -4.28
C GLU A 90 20.83 -20.79 -5.23
N ARG A 91 21.58 -20.98 -6.32
CA ARG A 91 21.64 -20.01 -7.41
C ARG A 91 20.43 -20.17 -8.30
N VAL A 92 19.51 -19.21 -8.25
CA VAL A 92 18.27 -19.23 -9.03
C VAL A 92 18.46 -18.70 -10.47
N LEU A 93 19.46 -17.85 -10.68
CA LEU A 93 19.68 -17.17 -11.96
C LEU A 93 20.96 -17.67 -12.63
N ASP A 94 20.90 -17.91 -13.93
CA ASP A 94 22.05 -18.35 -14.73
C ASP A 94 23.06 -17.24 -15.03
N THR A 95 22.63 -15.99 -14.91
CA THR A 95 23.45 -14.81 -15.14
C THR A 95 23.62 -13.98 -13.89
N LEU A 96 24.78 -13.31 -13.78
CA LEU A 96 25.06 -12.39 -12.68
C LEU A 96 24.33 -11.03 -12.83
N ARG A 97 23.95 -10.66 -14.04
CA ARG A 97 23.32 -9.36 -14.36
C ARG A 97 22.12 -9.55 -15.29
N PRO A 98 21.04 -10.16 -14.83
CA PRO A 98 19.83 -10.32 -15.64
C PRO A 98 19.13 -8.98 -15.83
N ASN A 99 18.34 -8.86 -16.89
CA ASN A 99 17.34 -7.79 -16.95
C ASN A 99 16.26 -8.03 -15.89
N VAL A 100 15.83 -6.98 -15.21
CA VAL A 100 14.85 -7.06 -14.14
C VAL A 100 13.57 -6.36 -14.57
N VAL A 101 12.46 -7.09 -14.59
CA VAL A 101 11.13 -6.57 -14.84
C VAL A 101 10.25 -6.92 -13.63
N ILE A 102 9.70 -5.93 -12.96
CA ILE A 102 8.79 -6.11 -11.83
C ILE A 102 7.37 -5.81 -12.32
N VAL A 103 6.49 -6.82 -12.25
CA VAL A 103 5.08 -6.67 -12.61
C VAL A 103 4.25 -6.77 -11.34
N ILE A 104 3.60 -5.67 -10.96
CA ILE A 104 2.70 -5.61 -9.80
C ILE A 104 1.27 -5.72 -10.31
N LEU A 105 0.60 -6.81 -9.94
CA LEU A 105 -0.78 -7.07 -10.36
C LEU A 105 -1.76 -6.57 -9.31
N GLU A 106 -2.59 -5.59 -9.70
CA GLU A 106 -3.62 -5.01 -8.84
C GLU A 106 -4.76 -6.02 -8.59
N SER A 107 -5.25 -6.07 -7.36
CA SER A 107 -6.39 -6.90 -6.94
C SER A 107 -6.23 -8.40 -7.25
N PHE A 108 -5.00 -8.87 -7.36
CA PHE A 108 -4.69 -10.24 -7.72
C PHE A 108 -4.64 -11.12 -6.49
N ALA A 109 -5.55 -12.09 -6.39
CA ALA A 109 -5.67 -12.98 -5.25
C ALA A 109 -5.38 -14.45 -5.65
N ARG A 110 -4.77 -15.21 -4.73
CA ARG A 110 -4.51 -16.64 -4.92
C ARG A 110 -5.77 -17.43 -5.26
N THR A 111 -6.90 -17.07 -4.68
CA THR A 111 -8.20 -17.72 -4.96
C THR A 111 -8.60 -17.67 -6.42
N VAL A 112 -8.21 -16.61 -7.16
CA VAL A 112 -8.47 -16.49 -8.59
C VAL A 112 -7.50 -17.34 -9.40
N MET A 113 -6.25 -17.47 -8.92
CA MET A 113 -5.24 -18.30 -9.59
C MET A 113 -5.58 -19.79 -9.57
N ASP A 114 -6.14 -20.25 -8.45
CA ASP A 114 -6.47 -21.66 -8.26
C ASP A 114 -7.92 -21.97 -8.68
N ALA A 115 -8.65 -20.97 -9.22
CA ALA A 115 -10.03 -21.14 -9.67
C ALA A 115 -10.11 -21.86 -11.03
N GLU A 116 -11.12 -22.69 -11.16
CA GLU A 116 -11.50 -23.39 -12.37
C GLU A 116 -12.97 -23.13 -12.72
N VAL A 117 -13.26 -23.11 -14.00
CA VAL A 117 -14.64 -23.03 -14.53
C VAL A 117 -14.77 -24.17 -15.55
N ASP A 118 -15.74 -25.04 -15.34
CA ASP A 118 -15.99 -26.22 -16.18
C ASP A 118 -14.74 -27.13 -16.34
N GLY A 119 -13.89 -27.21 -15.32
CA GLY A 119 -12.66 -27.97 -15.32
C GLY A 119 -11.47 -27.30 -16.00
N GLU A 120 -11.62 -26.08 -16.48
CA GLU A 120 -10.56 -25.31 -17.10
C GLU A 120 -10.04 -24.22 -16.15
N PRO A 121 -8.72 -24.04 -16.03
CA PRO A 121 -8.14 -22.98 -15.20
C PRO A 121 -8.57 -21.59 -15.66
N VAL A 122 -9.01 -20.75 -14.75
CA VAL A 122 -9.33 -19.34 -15.03
C VAL A 122 -8.08 -18.57 -15.47
N MET A 123 -6.90 -18.97 -14.98
CA MET A 123 -5.64 -18.30 -15.26
C MET A 123 -4.56 -19.25 -15.80
N PRO A 124 -4.72 -19.82 -17.01
CA PRO A 124 -3.83 -20.86 -17.54
C PRO A 124 -2.39 -20.36 -17.71
N ASN A 125 -2.19 -19.09 -18.07
CA ASN A 125 -0.84 -18.52 -18.22
C ASN A 125 -0.12 -18.38 -16.88
N MET A 126 -0.82 -18.01 -15.79
CA MET A 126 -0.22 -17.94 -14.48
C MET A 126 0.11 -19.35 -13.94
N GLN A 127 -0.76 -20.33 -14.19
CA GLN A 127 -0.47 -21.72 -13.88
C GLN A 127 0.76 -22.23 -14.64
N ARG A 128 0.94 -21.80 -15.89
CA ARG A 128 2.15 -22.10 -16.65
C ARG A 128 3.40 -21.47 -16.03
N LEU A 129 3.36 -20.17 -15.70
CA LEU A 129 4.46 -19.46 -15.04
C LEU A 129 4.82 -20.10 -13.69
N LYS A 130 3.82 -20.55 -12.93
CA LYS A 130 4.04 -21.29 -11.68
C LYS A 130 4.84 -22.58 -11.89
N ARG A 131 4.64 -23.28 -13.00
CA ARG A 131 5.36 -24.53 -13.32
C ARG A 131 6.74 -24.29 -13.91
N GLU A 132 6.91 -23.21 -14.67
CA GLU A 132 8.14 -22.92 -15.41
C GLU A 132 9.14 -22.06 -14.63
N GLY A 133 8.68 -21.35 -13.60
CA GLY A 133 9.48 -20.41 -12.82
C GLY A 133 9.67 -20.83 -11.36
N VAL A 134 10.27 -19.94 -10.60
CA VAL A 134 10.35 -20.08 -9.14
C VAL A 134 9.09 -19.49 -8.52
N TRP A 135 8.36 -20.32 -7.79
CA TRP A 135 7.11 -19.95 -7.16
C TRP A 135 7.23 -19.96 -5.64
N PHE A 136 6.82 -18.86 -4.99
CA PHE A 136 6.82 -18.74 -3.54
C PHE A 136 5.42 -19.03 -2.99
N GLU A 137 5.21 -20.20 -2.41
CA GLU A 137 3.91 -20.62 -1.88
C GLU A 137 3.43 -19.78 -0.68
N ASN A 138 4.36 -19.35 0.16
CA ASN A 138 4.10 -18.59 1.39
C ASN A 138 4.51 -17.12 1.24
N PHE A 139 4.14 -16.49 0.13
CA PHE A 139 4.38 -15.07 -0.10
C PHE A 139 3.13 -14.26 0.24
N PHE A 140 3.23 -13.42 1.27
CA PHE A 140 2.12 -12.62 1.78
C PHE A 140 2.29 -11.16 1.43
N ALA A 141 1.17 -10.50 1.08
CA ALA A 141 1.16 -9.06 0.91
C ALA A 141 1.43 -8.34 2.23
N ASN A 142 2.32 -7.36 2.23
CA ASN A 142 2.63 -6.56 3.42
C ASN A 142 1.48 -5.63 3.82
N SER A 143 0.54 -5.35 2.91
CA SER A 143 -0.69 -4.58 3.17
C SER A 143 -1.80 -5.00 2.21
N PHE A 144 -3.04 -4.76 2.64
CA PHE A 144 -4.24 -4.90 1.80
C PHE A 144 -4.51 -3.68 0.89
N ARG A 145 -3.66 -2.65 0.95
CA ARG A 145 -3.79 -1.44 0.12
C ARG A 145 -2.55 -1.27 -0.75
N THR A 146 -2.80 -0.99 -2.02
CA THR A 146 -1.79 -0.82 -3.06
C THR A 146 -0.79 0.29 -2.73
N ASP A 147 -1.26 1.44 -2.24
CA ASP A 147 -0.43 2.59 -1.87
C ASP A 147 0.60 2.31 -0.76
N ARG A 148 0.45 1.20 -0.05
CA ARG A 148 1.37 0.72 0.98
C ARG A 148 2.16 -0.51 0.50
N GLY A 149 1.49 -1.40 -0.21
CA GLY A 149 2.09 -2.61 -0.77
C GLY A 149 3.19 -2.31 -1.78
N GLU A 150 2.95 -1.36 -2.69
CA GLU A 150 3.96 -0.90 -3.66
C GLU A 150 5.22 -0.38 -2.99
N VAL A 151 5.07 0.43 -1.94
CA VAL A 151 6.22 0.93 -1.18
C VAL A 151 6.99 -0.20 -0.52
N ALA A 152 6.28 -1.17 0.05
CA ALA A 152 6.92 -2.33 0.67
C ALA A 152 7.71 -3.15 -0.35
N ILE A 153 7.19 -3.36 -1.56
CA ILE A 153 7.86 -4.08 -2.64
C ILE A 153 9.07 -3.30 -3.16
N LEU A 154 8.88 -2.01 -3.46
CA LEU A 154 9.89 -1.21 -4.16
C LEU A 154 10.97 -0.64 -3.25
N SER A 155 10.71 -0.49 -1.94
CA SER A 155 11.65 0.11 -1.00
C SER A 155 12.01 -0.76 0.21
N GLY A 156 11.33 -1.89 0.41
CA GLY A 156 11.47 -2.70 1.61
C GLY A 156 10.93 -2.02 2.88
N PHE A 157 10.20 -0.91 2.73
CA PHE A 157 9.63 -0.20 3.88
C PHE A 157 8.33 -0.87 4.33
N PRO A 158 8.24 -1.38 5.57
CA PRO A 158 7.06 -2.08 6.05
C PRO A 158 5.81 -1.19 6.00
N ALA A 159 4.71 -1.76 5.54
CA ALA A 159 3.45 -1.04 5.45
C ALA A 159 2.94 -0.63 6.84
N GLN A 160 2.53 0.62 6.96
CA GLN A 160 1.92 1.12 8.17
C GLN A 160 0.42 0.77 8.22
N THR A 161 -0.12 0.61 9.41
CA THR A 161 -1.50 0.14 9.61
C THR A 161 -2.56 1.11 9.10
N ARG A 162 -2.40 2.40 9.31
CA ARG A 162 -3.41 3.42 8.99
C ARG A 162 -3.04 4.35 7.85
N MET A 163 -1.77 4.67 7.67
CA MET A 163 -1.34 5.68 6.71
C MET A 163 -0.24 5.14 5.79
N SER A 164 -0.28 5.56 4.53
CA SER A 164 0.85 5.34 3.63
C SER A 164 1.91 6.41 3.85
N ILE A 165 3.19 6.01 3.93
CA ILE A 165 4.33 6.93 4.01
C ILE A 165 4.41 7.84 2.77
N MET A 166 3.76 7.46 1.67
CA MET A 166 3.67 8.28 0.47
C MET A 166 2.94 9.60 0.70
N LYS A 167 2.09 9.67 1.74
CA LYS A 167 1.44 10.92 2.18
C LYS A 167 2.40 11.88 2.90
N LEU A 168 3.62 11.45 3.17
CA LEU A 168 4.67 12.23 3.84
C LEU A 168 5.89 12.41 2.91
N PRO A 169 5.83 13.34 1.92
CA PRO A 169 6.88 13.48 0.90
C PRO A 169 8.28 13.74 1.46
N ALA A 170 8.38 14.43 2.59
CA ALA A 170 9.65 14.68 3.28
C ALA A 170 10.33 13.39 3.78
N LYS A 171 9.53 12.36 4.10
CA LYS A 171 10.02 11.05 4.54
C LYS A 171 10.17 10.08 3.37
N SER A 172 9.16 10.00 2.50
CA SER A 172 9.12 9.03 1.41
C SER A 172 10.24 9.22 0.38
N ARG A 173 10.64 10.46 0.09
CA ARG A 173 11.74 10.73 -0.87
C ARG A 173 13.12 10.22 -0.41
N ASN A 174 13.29 9.93 0.88
CA ASN A 174 14.52 9.41 1.45
C ASN A 174 14.53 7.88 1.58
N LEU A 175 13.44 7.21 1.21
CA LEU A 175 13.40 5.75 1.23
C LEU A 175 14.39 5.16 0.21
N PRO A 176 15.02 4.03 0.54
CA PRO A 176 15.72 3.23 -0.46
C PRO A 176 14.74 2.80 -1.56
N SER A 177 15.25 2.43 -2.73
CA SER A 177 14.42 1.82 -3.76
C SER A 177 15.23 0.82 -4.56
N VAL A 178 14.59 -0.26 -5.00
CA VAL A 178 15.20 -1.28 -5.83
C VAL A 178 15.77 -0.67 -7.12
N ALA A 179 15.06 0.28 -7.73
CA ALA A 179 15.53 0.98 -8.93
C ALA A 179 16.82 1.76 -8.68
N ARG A 180 16.90 2.47 -7.55
CA ARG A 180 18.10 3.24 -7.18
C ARG A 180 19.28 2.32 -6.85
N SER A 181 19.02 1.19 -6.18
CA SER A 181 20.04 0.17 -5.90
C SER A 181 20.58 -0.44 -7.20
N LEU A 182 19.70 -0.81 -8.14
CA LEU A 182 20.10 -1.34 -9.42
C LEU A 182 20.87 -0.31 -10.28
N ALA A 183 20.45 0.96 -10.25
CA ALA A 183 21.19 2.04 -10.93
C ALA A 183 22.62 2.20 -10.36
N GLY A 184 22.79 2.06 -9.04
CA GLY A 184 24.10 2.04 -8.37
C GLY A 184 25.01 0.91 -8.88
N GLU A 185 24.42 -0.21 -9.26
CA GLU A 185 25.12 -1.37 -9.88
C GLU A 185 25.26 -1.23 -11.40
N GLY A 186 24.91 -0.08 -11.98
CA GLY A 186 25.08 0.22 -13.41
C GLY A 186 23.98 -0.32 -14.32
N TYR A 187 22.80 -0.62 -13.79
CA TYR A 187 21.60 -0.87 -14.60
C TYR A 187 21.05 0.46 -15.16
N LYS A 188 20.44 0.39 -16.32
CA LYS A 188 19.82 1.54 -17.01
C LYS A 188 18.30 1.39 -17.05
#